data_a95831931162b3f049e7913d40479ce4
#
_entry.id   a95831931162b3f049e7913d40479ce4
#
_cell.length_a   1.000
_cell.length_b   1.000
_cell.length_c   1.000
_cell.angle_alpha   90.00
_cell.angle_beta   90.00
_cell.angle_gamma   90.00
#
_symmetry.space_group_name_H-M   'P 1'
#
loop_
_entity.id
_entity.type
_entity.pdbx_description
1 polymer ?
#
loop_
_entity_poly.entity_id
_entity_poly.type
_entity_poly.pdbx_seq_one_letter_code
_entity_poly.pdbx_strand_id
1 'polypeptide(L)'
;VLDLHRLMLLRELKLRGSMSAAARERNYTHSAVSQQLAQLERETGVTLFERVGRGVRLTAAGEELVRNTETILAAVERAEADLVSSHERARGRVQLGAFASVSRSVLPEALAALAIDYPDLDVRVRLVEPDDSPTQLLARQVDAVVADAYPGSPSATALGLHTTVIGRDPVRGYLPDPDLDGDVERLRDVRWVLEPRTTGSAEWAIRTCRGLGFEPIVAYESSDMLFHLRLVQRGLAAAFLPEMVLREAAAELRPSRLLPRDQHRSILFLARSGAEHAPGLVAVREAIAAQLAR
;
A
#
# COMPACT_ATOMS: atom_id res chain seq x y z
N VAL A 1 1.69 -33.60 -12.54
CA VAL A 1 0.97 -32.71 -11.63
C VAL A 1 1.80 -31.46 -11.43
N LEU A 2 1.17 -30.28 -11.55
CA LEU A 2 1.85 -29.00 -11.35
C LEU A 2 2.41 -28.91 -9.92
N ASP A 3 3.66 -28.50 -9.80
CA ASP A 3 4.32 -28.30 -8.52
C ASP A 3 4.08 -26.85 -8.04
N LEU A 4 3.45 -26.67 -6.89
CA LEU A 4 3.12 -25.36 -6.34
C LEU A 4 4.36 -24.47 -6.13
N HIS A 5 5.48 -25.08 -5.73
CA HIS A 5 6.72 -24.35 -5.55
C HIS A 5 7.24 -23.73 -6.86
N ARG A 6 7.16 -24.47 -7.98
CA ARG A 6 7.55 -23.96 -9.30
C ARG A 6 6.59 -22.90 -9.82
N LEU A 7 5.29 -23.05 -9.53
CA LEU A 7 4.29 -22.03 -9.82
C LEU A 7 4.61 -20.72 -9.08
N MET A 8 4.99 -20.80 -7.81
CA MET A 8 5.41 -19.64 -7.02
C MET A 8 6.68 -18.99 -7.58
N LEU A 9 7.64 -19.76 -8.10
CA LEU A 9 8.84 -19.21 -8.75
C LEU A 9 8.50 -18.48 -10.06
N LEU A 10 7.56 -18.98 -10.86
CA LEU A 10 7.07 -18.28 -12.07
C LEU A 10 6.39 -16.96 -11.72
N ARG A 11 5.59 -16.97 -10.65
CA ARG A 11 4.98 -15.76 -10.10
C ARG A 11 6.02 -14.73 -9.65
N GLU A 12 7.05 -15.15 -8.91
CA GLU A 12 8.14 -14.26 -8.49
C GLU A 12 8.90 -13.68 -9.71
N LEU A 13 9.10 -14.49 -10.74
CA LEU A 13 9.70 -14.02 -11.98
C LEU A 13 8.89 -12.88 -12.61
N LYS A 14 7.56 -13.00 -12.64
CA LYS A 14 6.66 -11.92 -13.08
C LYS A 14 6.79 -10.67 -12.24
N LEU A 15 6.74 -10.80 -10.90
CA LEU A 15 6.76 -9.68 -9.98
C LEU A 15 8.10 -8.92 -10.00
N ARG A 16 9.22 -9.64 -10.21
CA ARG A 16 10.58 -9.07 -10.11
C ARG A 16 11.22 -8.77 -11.46
N GLY A 17 10.66 -9.24 -12.56
CA GLY A 17 11.14 -9.01 -13.92
C GLY A 17 12.48 -9.65 -14.28
N SER A 18 13.15 -10.36 -13.34
CA SER A 18 14.39 -11.05 -13.61
C SER A 18 14.60 -12.30 -12.74
N MET A 19 15.28 -13.31 -13.29
CA MET A 19 15.65 -14.54 -12.58
C MET A 19 16.49 -14.28 -11.33
N SER A 20 17.42 -13.32 -11.42
CA SER A 20 18.31 -12.99 -10.29
C SER A 20 17.54 -12.31 -9.14
N ALA A 21 16.55 -11.47 -9.44
CA ALA A 21 15.72 -10.85 -8.43
C ALA A 21 14.76 -11.86 -7.78
N ALA A 22 14.14 -12.74 -8.57
CA ALA A 22 13.32 -13.84 -8.05
C ALA A 22 14.12 -14.81 -7.17
N ALA A 23 15.37 -15.10 -7.55
CA ALA A 23 16.26 -15.96 -6.78
C ALA A 23 16.60 -15.35 -5.40
N ARG A 24 16.96 -14.05 -5.36
CA ARG A 24 17.26 -13.37 -4.08
C ARG A 24 16.06 -13.37 -3.13
N GLU A 25 14.87 -13.13 -3.65
CA GLU A 25 13.63 -13.08 -2.83
C GLU A 25 13.36 -14.42 -2.13
N ARG A 26 13.67 -15.52 -2.80
CA ARG A 26 13.39 -16.89 -2.31
C ARG A 26 14.61 -17.58 -1.69
N ASN A 27 15.72 -16.87 -1.49
CA ASN A 27 16.99 -17.44 -1.00
C ASN A 27 17.51 -18.61 -1.86
N TYR A 28 17.31 -18.52 -3.18
CA TYR A 28 17.82 -19.47 -4.16
C TYR A 28 19.00 -18.88 -4.95
N THR A 29 19.74 -19.76 -5.61
CA THR A 29 20.69 -19.34 -6.64
C THR A 29 19.96 -19.10 -7.96
N HIS A 30 20.51 -18.22 -8.81
CA HIS A 30 19.99 -18.00 -10.17
C HIS A 30 19.86 -19.31 -10.95
N SER A 31 20.85 -20.21 -10.85
CA SER A 31 20.84 -21.50 -11.53
C SER A 31 19.71 -22.42 -11.04
N ALA A 32 19.43 -22.45 -9.73
CA ALA A 32 18.35 -23.23 -9.17
C ALA A 32 16.99 -22.76 -9.67
N VAL A 33 16.72 -21.43 -9.66
CA VAL A 33 15.46 -20.88 -10.22
C VAL A 33 15.34 -21.21 -11.68
N SER A 34 16.39 -21.00 -12.48
CA SER A 34 16.38 -21.32 -13.93
C SER A 34 16.08 -22.80 -14.20
N GLN A 35 16.66 -23.73 -13.41
CA GLN A 35 16.38 -25.16 -13.55
C GLN A 35 14.95 -25.51 -13.18
N GLN A 36 14.41 -24.95 -12.09
CA GLN A 36 13.04 -25.22 -11.66
C GLN A 36 12.01 -24.69 -12.67
N LEU A 37 12.24 -23.51 -13.25
CA LEU A 37 11.35 -22.96 -14.26
C LEU A 37 11.46 -23.72 -15.61
N ALA A 38 12.66 -24.14 -16.01
CA ALA A 38 12.82 -25.01 -17.18
C ALA A 38 12.16 -26.39 -16.96
N GLN A 39 12.13 -26.89 -15.72
CA GLN A 39 11.39 -28.12 -15.40
C GLN A 39 9.88 -27.90 -15.52
N LEU A 40 9.37 -26.73 -15.07
CA LEU A 40 7.95 -26.38 -15.22
C LEU A 40 7.54 -26.33 -16.70
N GLU A 41 8.35 -25.72 -17.57
CA GLU A 41 8.10 -25.72 -19.03
C GLU A 41 8.07 -27.13 -19.62
N ARG A 42 9.00 -28.01 -19.22
CA ARG A 42 8.98 -29.42 -19.65
C ARG A 42 7.72 -30.17 -19.20
N GLU A 43 7.26 -29.93 -17.97
CA GLU A 43 6.05 -30.56 -17.41
C GLU A 43 4.76 -30.06 -18.05
N THR A 44 4.71 -28.79 -18.40
CA THR A 44 3.54 -28.19 -19.06
C THR A 44 3.56 -28.36 -20.59
N GLY A 45 4.72 -28.64 -21.17
CA GLY A 45 4.89 -28.74 -22.61
C GLY A 45 4.78 -27.41 -23.37
N VAL A 46 4.78 -26.28 -22.66
CA VAL A 46 4.66 -24.94 -23.25
C VAL A 46 5.75 -24.00 -22.77
N THR A 47 6.15 -23.06 -23.62
CA THR A 47 7.07 -21.99 -23.25
C THR A 47 6.32 -20.96 -22.41
N LEU A 48 6.82 -20.70 -21.20
CA LEU A 48 6.18 -19.82 -20.23
C LEU A 48 6.85 -18.44 -20.15
N PHE A 49 8.12 -18.33 -20.58
CA PHE A 49 8.87 -17.09 -20.58
C PHE A 49 9.88 -17.01 -21.71
N GLU A 50 10.25 -15.80 -22.09
CA GLU A 50 11.22 -15.48 -23.13
C GLU A 50 12.31 -14.55 -22.58
N ARG A 51 13.53 -14.67 -23.09
CA ARG A 51 14.58 -13.71 -22.79
C ARG A 51 14.44 -12.47 -23.67
N VAL A 52 14.40 -11.30 -23.04
CA VAL A 52 14.33 -10.00 -23.72
C VAL A 52 15.49 -9.13 -23.22
N GLY A 53 16.55 -9.02 -24.01
CA GLY A 53 17.77 -8.32 -23.60
C GLY A 53 18.38 -8.97 -22.34
N ARG A 54 18.50 -8.19 -21.26
CA ARG A 54 18.99 -8.66 -19.95
C ARG A 54 17.89 -9.16 -19.01
N GLY A 55 16.63 -9.02 -19.41
CA GLY A 55 15.47 -9.41 -18.60
C GLY A 55 14.75 -10.66 -19.13
N VAL A 56 13.64 -10.95 -18.49
CA VAL A 56 12.75 -12.05 -18.86
C VAL A 56 11.31 -11.51 -18.92
N ARG A 57 10.57 -11.90 -19.96
CA ARG A 57 9.15 -11.59 -20.13
C ARG A 57 8.35 -12.87 -20.18
N LEU A 58 7.19 -12.91 -19.52
CA LEU A 58 6.27 -14.03 -19.62
C LEU A 58 5.62 -14.06 -21.02
N THR A 59 5.36 -15.27 -21.52
CA THR A 59 4.48 -15.49 -22.67
C THR A 59 3.01 -15.35 -22.25
N ALA A 60 2.07 -15.35 -23.19
CA ALA A 60 0.64 -15.38 -22.89
C ALA A 60 0.27 -16.59 -22.00
N ALA A 61 0.86 -17.77 -22.27
CA ALA A 61 0.67 -18.97 -21.45
C ALA A 61 1.27 -18.80 -20.05
N GLY A 62 2.43 -18.17 -19.93
CA GLY A 62 3.04 -17.83 -18.63
C GLY A 62 2.18 -16.88 -17.82
N GLU A 63 1.65 -15.82 -18.44
CA GLU A 63 0.73 -14.88 -17.80
C GLU A 63 -0.56 -15.55 -17.30
N GLU A 64 -1.13 -16.45 -18.11
CA GLU A 64 -2.30 -17.21 -17.73
C GLU A 64 -2.01 -18.18 -16.58
N LEU A 65 -0.87 -18.87 -16.63
CA LEU A 65 -0.47 -19.78 -15.54
C LEU A 65 -0.22 -19.03 -14.24
N VAL A 66 0.31 -17.80 -14.29
CA VAL A 66 0.43 -16.97 -13.07
C VAL A 66 -0.95 -16.57 -12.54
N ARG A 67 -1.91 -16.19 -13.38
CA ARG A 67 -3.29 -15.92 -12.91
C ARG A 67 -3.91 -17.13 -12.22
N ASN A 68 -3.76 -18.33 -12.81
CA ASN A 68 -4.23 -19.57 -12.22
C ASN A 68 -3.50 -19.90 -10.91
N THR A 69 -2.20 -19.59 -10.84
CA THR A 69 -1.41 -19.74 -9.61
C THR A 69 -1.96 -18.88 -8.46
N GLU A 70 -2.37 -17.64 -8.73
CA GLU A 70 -2.99 -16.81 -7.69
C GLU A 70 -4.30 -17.40 -7.16
N THR A 71 -5.09 -18.00 -8.04
CA THR A 71 -6.32 -18.72 -7.63
C THR A 71 -6.01 -19.93 -6.72
N ILE A 72 -4.97 -20.68 -7.04
CA ILE A 72 -4.52 -21.81 -6.21
C ILE A 72 -4.01 -21.31 -4.84
N LEU A 73 -3.17 -20.27 -4.86
CA LEU A 73 -2.64 -19.66 -3.62
C LEU A 73 -3.77 -19.11 -2.74
N ALA A 74 -4.75 -18.44 -3.33
CA ALA A 74 -5.93 -17.96 -2.60
C ALA A 74 -6.74 -19.10 -1.96
N ALA A 75 -6.85 -20.25 -2.63
CA ALA A 75 -7.50 -21.44 -2.07
C ALA A 75 -6.70 -22.02 -0.88
N VAL A 76 -5.38 -22.03 -0.97
CA VAL A 76 -4.51 -22.45 0.16
C VAL A 76 -4.64 -21.50 1.35
N GLU A 77 -4.56 -20.17 1.13
CA GLU A 77 -4.75 -19.16 2.18
C GLU A 77 -6.13 -19.30 2.85
N ARG A 78 -7.17 -19.56 2.07
CA ARG A 78 -8.52 -19.80 2.59
C ARG A 78 -8.58 -21.05 3.47
N ALA A 79 -7.99 -22.15 3.02
CA ALA A 79 -7.96 -23.38 3.80
C ALA A 79 -7.18 -23.19 5.12
N GLU A 80 -6.08 -22.44 5.11
CA GLU A 80 -5.34 -22.06 6.32
C GLU A 80 -6.21 -21.20 7.25
N ALA A 81 -6.94 -20.22 6.70
CA ALA A 81 -7.87 -19.38 7.46
C ALA A 81 -9.02 -20.17 8.08
N ASP A 82 -9.61 -21.12 7.34
CA ASP A 82 -10.70 -21.99 7.80
C ASP A 82 -10.24 -22.91 8.94
N LEU A 83 -9.02 -23.42 8.91
CA LEU A 83 -8.44 -24.19 10.02
C LEU A 83 -8.32 -23.37 11.30
N VAL A 84 -7.98 -22.08 11.18
CA VAL A 84 -7.89 -21.17 12.32
C VAL A 84 -9.30 -20.74 12.80
N SER A 85 -10.25 -20.60 11.89
CA SER A 85 -11.63 -20.17 12.20
C SER A 85 -12.46 -21.22 12.93
N SER A 86 -12.00 -22.49 13.02
CA SER A 86 -12.64 -23.52 13.86
C SER A 86 -12.66 -23.15 15.36
N HIS A 87 -12.01 -22.06 15.74
CA HIS A 87 -12.03 -21.51 17.09
C HIS A 87 -12.94 -20.27 17.12
N GLU A 88 -13.83 -20.19 18.10
CA GLU A 88 -14.85 -19.13 18.24
C GLU A 88 -14.28 -17.70 18.40
N ARG A 89 -12.99 -17.53 18.70
CA ARG A 89 -12.36 -16.21 18.91
C ARG A 89 -11.08 -16.07 18.12
N ALA A 90 -10.83 -14.83 17.65
CA ALA A 90 -9.57 -14.45 17.01
C ALA A 90 -8.40 -14.64 17.98
N ARG A 91 -7.34 -15.34 17.54
CA ARG A 91 -6.14 -15.67 18.33
C ARG A 91 -4.92 -15.86 17.43
N GLY A 92 -3.75 -15.99 18.05
CA GLY A 92 -2.49 -16.19 17.34
C GLY A 92 -1.80 -14.87 17.03
N ARG A 93 -0.96 -14.82 16.00
CA ARG A 93 -0.18 -13.63 15.65
C ARG A 93 -0.63 -13.03 14.34
N VAL A 94 -0.73 -11.70 14.29
CA VAL A 94 -0.93 -10.91 13.08
C VAL A 94 0.20 -9.91 12.95
N GLN A 95 0.94 -9.97 11.85
CA GLN A 95 1.92 -8.96 11.45
C GLN A 95 1.22 -7.90 10.59
N LEU A 96 1.02 -6.71 11.13
CA LEU A 96 0.35 -5.59 10.47
C LEU A 96 1.38 -4.58 9.96
N GLY A 97 1.35 -4.28 8.67
CA GLY A 97 2.01 -3.12 8.11
C GLY A 97 1.11 -1.89 8.16
N ALA A 98 1.65 -0.71 8.44
CA ALA A 98 0.88 0.52 8.35
C ALA A 98 1.79 1.72 8.12
N PHE A 99 1.30 2.72 7.38
CA PHE A 99 2.04 3.96 7.16
C PHE A 99 1.96 4.92 8.37
N ALA A 100 2.85 5.89 8.39
CA ALA A 100 3.15 6.69 9.59
C ALA A 100 1.93 7.39 10.21
N SER A 101 1.09 8.10 9.43
CA SER A 101 -0.03 8.85 10.00
C SER A 101 -1.11 7.95 10.62
N VAL A 102 -1.45 6.80 10.00
CA VAL A 102 -2.37 5.81 10.60
C VAL A 102 -1.74 5.18 11.85
N SER A 103 -0.44 4.86 11.80
CA SER A 103 0.25 4.26 12.94
C SER A 103 0.22 5.15 14.19
N ARG A 104 0.21 6.48 14.02
CA ARG A 104 0.18 7.42 15.13
C ARG A 104 -1.24 7.80 15.57
N SER A 105 -2.16 7.97 14.61
CA SER A 105 -3.47 8.56 14.89
C SER A 105 -4.59 7.55 15.14
N VAL A 106 -4.45 6.31 14.67
CA VAL A 106 -5.54 5.31 14.64
C VAL A 106 -5.16 4.03 15.37
N LEU A 107 -3.93 3.53 15.13
CA LEU A 107 -3.55 2.21 15.66
C LEU A 107 -3.47 2.14 17.19
N PRO A 108 -3.03 3.15 17.97
CA PRO A 108 -2.96 3.01 19.42
C PRO A 108 -4.30 2.64 20.05
N GLU A 109 -5.38 3.33 19.69
CA GLU A 109 -6.74 3.06 20.18
C GLU A 109 -7.30 1.75 19.65
N ALA A 110 -7.03 1.42 18.37
CA ALA A 110 -7.44 0.13 17.82
C ALA A 110 -6.74 -1.05 18.51
N LEU A 111 -5.45 -0.93 18.80
CA LEU A 111 -4.67 -1.96 19.51
C LEU A 111 -5.11 -2.09 20.96
N ALA A 112 -5.44 -0.97 21.64
CA ALA A 112 -5.97 -1.00 23.00
C ALA A 112 -7.32 -1.74 23.05
N ALA A 113 -8.22 -1.50 22.10
CA ALA A 113 -9.49 -2.21 22.00
C ALA A 113 -9.27 -3.71 21.72
N LEU A 114 -8.38 -4.05 20.77
CA LEU A 114 -8.06 -5.44 20.45
C LEU A 114 -7.49 -6.21 21.65
N ALA A 115 -6.65 -5.57 22.48
CA ALA A 115 -6.08 -6.20 23.66
C ALA A 115 -7.14 -6.56 24.73
N ILE A 116 -8.26 -5.82 24.76
CA ILE A 116 -9.39 -6.09 25.65
C ILE A 116 -10.29 -7.18 25.05
N ASP A 117 -10.67 -7.04 23.77
CA ASP A 117 -11.69 -7.89 23.15
C ASP A 117 -11.12 -9.25 22.72
N TYR A 118 -9.82 -9.29 22.39
CA TYR A 118 -9.11 -10.49 21.87
C TYR A 118 -7.73 -10.67 22.56
N PRO A 119 -7.69 -11.02 23.85
CA PRO A 119 -6.46 -11.10 24.63
C PRO A 119 -5.46 -12.17 24.12
N ASP A 120 -5.93 -13.14 23.35
CA ASP A 120 -5.10 -14.20 22.76
C ASP A 120 -4.56 -13.81 21.34
N LEU A 121 -4.83 -12.58 20.86
CA LEU A 121 -4.37 -12.07 19.57
C LEU A 121 -3.14 -11.17 19.75
N ASP A 122 -1.95 -11.66 19.32
CA ASP A 122 -0.67 -10.90 19.33
C ASP A 122 -0.57 -10.08 18.02
N VAL A 123 -0.96 -8.82 18.05
CA VAL A 123 -0.83 -7.91 16.89
C VAL A 123 0.50 -7.19 16.94
N ARG A 124 1.35 -7.41 15.94
CA ARG A 124 2.64 -6.75 15.79
C ARG A 124 2.62 -5.79 14.63
N VAL A 125 2.99 -4.54 14.88
CA VAL A 125 2.96 -3.46 13.90
C VAL A 125 4.38 -3.16 13.42
N ARG A 126 4.51 -2.92 12.11
CA ARG A 126 5.71 -2.35 11.49
C ARG A 126 5.33 -1.24 10.52
N LEU A 127 6.23 -0.27 10.37
CA LEU A 127 6.07 0.77 9.37
C LEU A 127 6.22 0.17 7.97
N VAL A 128 5.25 0.40 7.11
CA VAL A 128 5.26 0.02 5.68
C VAL A 128 4.69 1.17 4.89
N GLU A 129 5.47 1.67 3.94
CA GLU A 129 4.98 2.69 3.01
C GLU A 129 3.94 2.09 2.05
N PRO A 130 2.90 2.86 1.65
CA PRO A 130 1.80 2.33 0.82
C PRO A 130 2.27 1.64 -0.46
N ASP A 131 3.27 2.19 -1.14
CA ASP A 131 3.80 1.65 -2.40
C ASP A 131 4.54 0.31 -2.22
N ASP A 132 5.06 0.02 -1.01
CA ASP A 132 5.73 -1.24 -0.68
C ASP A 132 4.76 -2.35 -0.26
N SER A 133 3.49 -2.01 -0.02
CA SER A 133 2.47 -2.93 0.51
C SER A 133 2.34 -4.23 -0.29
N PRO A 134 2.25 -4.22 -1.63
CA PRO A 134 2.15 -5.45 -2.40
C PRO A 134 3.36 -6.35 -2.21
N THR A 135 4.55 -5.77 -2.23
CA THR A 135 5.81 -6.51 -2.05
C THR A 135 5.88 -7.19 -0.67
N GLN A 136 5.56 -6.46 0.40
CA GLN A 136 5.61 -6.98 1.77
C GLN A 136 4.58 -8.11 2.01
N LEU A 137 3.36 -7.95 1.47
CA LEU A 137 2.29 -8.95 1.57
C LEU A 137 2.62 -10.23 0.79
N LEU A 138 3.05 -10.08 -0.47
CA LEU A 138 3.34 -11.21 -1.34
C LEU A 138 4.60 -11.99 -0.90
N ALA A 139 5.55 -11.30 -0.26
CA ALA A 139 6.72 -11.92 0.37
C ALA A 139 6.40 -12.53 1.76
N ARG A 140 5.15 -12.46 2.24
CA ARG A 140 4.72 -12.94 3.56
C ARG A 140 5.49 -12.31 4.74
N GLN A 141 5.98 -11.09 4.56
CA GLN A 141 6.65 -10.33 5.62
C GLN A 141 5.65 -9.68 6.58
N VAL A 142 4.43 -9.44 6.09
CA VAL A 142 3.25 -9.01 6.86
C VAL A 142 2.02 -9.83 6.41
N ASP A 143 1.01 -9.89 7.27
CA ASP A 143 -0.25 -10.60 7.00
C ASP A 143 -1.30 -9.65 6.42
N ALA A 144 -1.29 -8.40 6.86
CA ALA A 144 -2.11 -7.33 6.33
C ALA A 144 -1.34 -6.01 6.29
N VAL A 145 -1.81 -5.07 5.45
CA VAL A 145 -1.29 -3.70 5.42
C VAL A 145 -2.44 -2.71 5.41
N VAL A 146 -2.33 -1.66 6.22
CA VAL A 146 -3.12 -0.45 6.06
C VAL A 146 -2.34 0.49 5.15
N ALA A 147 -2.91 0.77 3.98
CA ALA A 147 -2.36 1.67 2.98
C ALA A 147 -3.33 2.80 2.66
N ASP A 148 -2.94 3.75 1.84
CA ASP A 148 -3.84 4.76 1.31
C ASP A 148 -3.85 4.78 -0.23
N ALA A 149 -4.87 5.41 -0.78
CA ALA A 149 -4.98 5.66 -2.21
C ALA A 149 -5.60 7.04 -2.44
N TYR A 150 -4.93 7.82 -3.27
CA TYR A 150 -5.39 9.14 -3.69
C TYR A 150 -6.26 9.06 -4.94
N PRO A 151 -7.15 10.06 -5.20
CA PRO A 151 -8.00 10.06 -6.38
C PRO A 151 -7.21 9.95 -7.69
N GLY A 152 -7.62 9.02 -8.56
CA GLY A 152 -6.94 8.76 -9.83
C GLY A 152 -5.59 8.06 -9.73
N SER A 153 -5.18 7.59 -8.54
CA SER A 153 -4.08 6.63 -8.44
C SER A 153 -4.51 5.28 -9.04
N PRO A 154 -3.60 4.53 -9.64
CA PRO A 154 -3.88 3.16 -10.04
C PRO A 154 -4.47 2.39 -8.87
N SER A 155 -5.53 1.64 -9.12
CA SER A 155 -6.13 0.81 -8.07
C SER A 155 -5.06 -0.07 -7.44
N ALA A 156 -5.01 -0.12 -6.10
CA ALA A 156 -4.12 -1.01 -5.34
C ALA A 156 -4.47 -2.51 -5.51
N THR A 157 -5.18 -2.87 -6.59
CA THR A 157 -5.49 -4.24 -6.99
C THR A 157 -4.27 -4.89 -7.61
N ALA A 158 -3.28 -5.21 -6.80
CA ALA A 158 -2.21 -6.10 -7.23
C ALA A 158 -2.75 -7.55 -7.29
N LEU A 159 -2.29 -8.28 -8.31
CA LEU A 159 -2.65 -9.69 -8.46
C LEU A 159 -2.29 -10.47 -7.18
N GLY A 160 -3.23 -11.25 -6.66
CA GLY A 160 -3.05 -12.03 -5.43
C GLY A 160 -3.33 -11.26 -4.13
N LEU A 161 -3.82 -10.02 -4.21
CA LEU A 161 -4.22 -9.23 -3.05
C LEU A 161 -5.71 -8.94 -3.04
N HIS A 162 -6.30 -8.99 -1.85
CA HIS A 162 -7.64 -8.49 -1.57
C HIS A 162 -7.55 -7.11 -0.92
N THR A 163 -8.33 -6.16 -1.41
CA THR A 163 -8.33 -4.77 -0.94
C THR A 163 -9.74 -4.40 -0.47
N THR A 164 -9.83 -3.91 0.77
CA THR A 164 -11.06 -3.37 1.36
C THR A 164 -10.87 -1.90 1.71
N VAL A 165 -11.78 -1.03 1.29
CA VAL A 165 -11.81 0.36 1.77
C VAL A 165 -12.38 0.35 3.19
N ILE A 166 -11.60 0.82 4.16
CA ILE A 166 -11.97 0.85 5.58
C ILE A 166 -12.24 2.24 6.12
N GLY A 167 -11.94 3.28 5.35
CA GLY A 167 -12.20 4.67 5.74
C GLY A 167 -11.82 5.66 4.65
N ARG A 168 -12.05 6.92 4.96
CA ARG A 168 -11.66 8.06 4.12
C ARG A 168 -11.10 9.15 5.02
N ASP A 169 -10.07 9.82 4.54
CA ASP A 169 -9.42 10.93 5.24
C ASP A 169 -9.37 12.15 4.30
N PRO A 170 -10.07 13.25 4.64
CA PRO A 170 -10.07 14.45 3.83
C PRO A 170 -8.66 14.99 3.63
N VAL A 171 -8.35 15.41 2.41
CA VAL A 171 -7.07 16.04 2.06
C VAL A 171 -7.36 17.46 1.56
N ARG A 172 -6.70 18.44 2.18
CA ARG A 172 -6.88 19.85 1.82
C ARG A 172 -5.53 20.50 1.54
N GLY A 173 -5.56 21.55 0.70
CA GLY A 173 -4.38 22.34 0.40
C GLY A 173 -4.21 23.49 1.39
N TYR A 174 -2.97 23.73 1.79
CA TYR A 174 -2.59 24.80 2.72
C TYR A 174 -1.46 25.63 2.12
N LEU A 175 -1.58 26.95 2.24
CA LEU A 175 -0.62 27.90 1.71
C LEU A 175 0.29 28.41 2.83
N PRO A 176 1.56 28.78 2.49
CA PRO A 176 2.49 29.32 3.47
C PRO A 176 2.08 30.70 3.98
N ASP A 177 1.32 31.43 3.17
CA ASP A 177 0.80 32.77 3.47
C ASP A 177 -0.68 32.83 3.06
N PRO A 178 -1.62 33.15 3.99
CA PRO A 178 -3.02 33.30 3.68
C PRO A 178 -3.35 34.35 2.61
N ASP A 179 -2.49 35.38 2.43
CA ASP A 179 -2.69 36.44 1.43
C ASP A 179 -2.48 35.94 -0.01
N LEU A 180 -1.94 34.74 -0.19
CA LEU A 180 -1.85 34.06 -1.50
C LEU A 180 -3.19 33.48 -1.96
N ASP A 181 -4.19 33.39 -1.07
CA ASP A 181 -5.47 32.72 -1.31
C ASP A 181 -6.48 33.55 -2.19
N GLY A 182 -5.99 34.51 -2.90
CA GLY A 182 -6.78 35.39 -3.77
C GLY A 182 -6.57 35.21 -5.28
N ASP A 183 -5.43 34.62 -5.67
CA ASP A 183 -5.03 34.57 -7.08
C ASP A 183 -4.21 33.31 -7.38
N VAL A 184 -4.71 32.45 -8.27
CA VAL A 184 -4.04 31.20 -8.69
C VAL A 184 -2.69 31.48 -9.37
N GLU A 185 -2.56 32.58 -10.11
CA GLU A 185 -1.29 32.92 -10.78
C GLU A 185 -0.14 33.10 -9.80
N ARG A 186 -0.40 33.60 -8.59
CA ARG A 186 0.62 33.72 -7.53
C ARG A 186 1.10 32.37 -7.00
N LEU A 187 0.32 31.29 -7.17
CA LEU A 187 0.72 29.94 -6.74
C LEU A 187 1.85 29.36 -7.60
N ARG A 188 2.13 29.92 -8.77
CA ARG A 188 3.22 29.50 -9.66
C ARG A 188 4.61 29.71 -9.04
N ASP A 189 4.75 30.73 -8.18
CA ASP A 189 6.02 31.07 -7.53
C ASP A 189 6.13 30.48 -6.11
N VAL A 190 5.08 29.82 -5.64
CA VAL A 190 5.05 29.21 -4.32
C VAL A 190 5.88 27.92 -4.29
N ARG A 191 6.71 27.78 -3.27
CA ARG A 191 7.42 26.52 -2.99
C ARG A 191 6.47 25.49 -2.40
N TRP A 192 6.60 24.27 -2.82
CA TRP A 192 5.80 23.14 -2.35
C TRP A 192 6.66 22.13 -1.63
N VAL A 193 6.09 21.47 -0.64
CA VAL A 193 6.58 20.22 -0.08
C VAL A 193 5.64 19.11 -0.50
N LEU A 194 6.20 18.04 -1.10
CA LEU A 194 5.48 16.84 -1.54
C LEU A 194 6.19 15.59 -1.01
N GLU A 195 5.50 14.48 -1.06
CA GLU A 195 6.14 13.17 -0.92
C GLU A 195 7.04 12.86 -2.13
N PRO A 196 7.87 11.80 -2.06
CA PRO A 196 8.71 11.39 -3.19
C PRO A 196 7.87 11.24 -4.47
N ARG A 197 8.41 11.70 -5.60
CA ARG A 197 7.71 11.75 -6.89
C ARG A 197 7.19 10.40 -7.39
N THR A 198 7.68 9.31 -6.84
CA THR A 198 7.24 7.94 -7.13
C THR A 198 5.96 7.54 -6.40
N THR A 199 5.47 8.34 -5.46
CA THR A 199 4.28 8.02 -4.67
C THR A 199 2.99 8.47 -5.35
N GLY A 200 1.90 7.73 -5.12
CA GLY A 200 0.57 8.10 -5.61
C GLY A 200 0.07 9.44 -5.08
N SER A 201 0.49 9.83 -3.88
CA SER A 201 0.22 11.13 -3.25
C SER A 201 0.86 12.28 -4.04
N ALA A 202 2.16 12.19 -4.35
CA ALA A 202 2.87 13.21 -5.10
C ALA A 202 2.33 13.34 -6.54
N GLU A 203 2.05 12.22 -7.21
CA GLU A 203 1.43 12.23 -8.53
C GLU A 203 0.06 12.91 -8.51
N TRP A 204 -0.76 12.63 -7.50
CA TRP A 204 -2.05 13.28 -7.33
C TRP A 204 -1.89 14.78 -7.08
N ALA A 205 -0.99 15.20 -6.21
CA ALA A 205 -0.72 16.61 -5.90
C ALA A 205 -0.28 17.39 -7.14
N ILE A 206 0.66 16.84 -7.92
CA ILE A 206 1.14 17.44 -9.17
C ILE A 206 0.01 17.54 -10.21
N ARG A 207 -0.79 16.48 -10.40
CA ARG A 207 -1.95 16.53 -11.30
C ARG A 207 -2.97 17.59 -10.86
N THR A 208 -3.18 17.73 -9.56
CA THR A 208 -4.09 18.73 -8.99
C THR A 208 -3.61 20.14 -9.29
N CYS A 209 -2.34 20.46 -9.09
CA CYS A 209 -1.75 21.75 -9.42
C CYS A 209 -1.82 22.05 -10.94
N ARG A 210 -1.53 21.06 -11.77
CA ARG A 210 -1.65 21.18 -13.24
C ARG A 210 -3.08 21.43 -13.67
N GLY A 211 -4.06 20.80 -13.03
CA GLY A 211 -5.48 21.03 -13.26
C GLY A 211 -5.92 22.47 -12.93
N LEU A 212 -5.20 23.16 -12.06
CA LEU A 212 -5.37 24.56 -11.72
C LEU A 212 -4.56 25.52 -12.63
N GLY A 213 -3.78 24.99 -13.56
CA GLY A 213 -3.04 25.78 -14.56
C GLY A 213 -1.61 26.14 -14.18
N PHE A 214 -1.01 25.48 -13.18
CA PHE A 214 0.40 25.71 -12.80
C PHE A 214 1.15 24.40 -12.50
N GLU A 215 2.46 24.44 -12.65
CA GLU A 215 3.38 23.38 -12.22
C GLU A 215 3.92 23.73 -10.83
N PRO A 216 3.84 22.83 -9.82
CA PRO A 216 4.35 23.16 -8.48
C PRO A 216 5.87 23.20 -8.46
N ILE A 217 6.45 24.22 -7.83
CA ILE A 217 7.89 24.30 -7.54
C ILE A 217 8.17 23.43 -6.31
N VAL A 218 8.49 22.16 -6.54
CA VAL A 218 8.80 21.22 -5.45
C VAL A 218 10.18 21.55 -4.89
N ALA A 219 10.20 22.26 -3.76
CA ALA A 219 11.42 22.68 -3.08
C ALA A 219 11.84 21.70 -1.97
N TYR A 220 10.89 20.94 -1.44
CA TYR A 220 11.11 19.98 -0.36
C TYR A 220 10.43 18.66 -0.71
N GLU A 221 11.09 17.55 -0.37
CA GLU A 221 10.57 16.20 -0.59
C GLU A 221 10.74 15.38 0.69
N SER A 222 9.66 14.77 1.18
CA SER A 222 9.67 13.94 2.40
C SER A 222 8.40 13.10 2.47
N SER A 223 8.50 11.88 2.98
CA SER A 223 7.33 11.05 3.35
C SER A 223 6.76 11.40 4.75
N ASP A 224 7.44 12.25 5.52
CA ASP A 224 6.95 12.69 6.83
C ASP A 224 5.96 13.87 6.71
N MET A 225 4.68 13.58 6.80
CA MET A 225 3.60 14.58 6.73
C MET A 225 3.64 15.62 7.89
N LEU A 226 4.25 15.30 9.03
CA LEU A 226 4.45 16.28 10.09
C LEU A 226 5.51 17.32 9.69
N PHE A 227 6.52 16.90 8.94
CA PHE A 227 7.47 17.86 8.35
C PHE A 227 6.77 18.79 7.37
N HIS A 228 5.87 18.30 6.51
CA HIS A 228 5.05 19.12 5.62
C HIS A 228 4.26 20.16 6.41
N LEU A 229 3.55 19.72 7.46
CA LEU A 229 2.80 20.60 8.35
C LEU A 229 3.68 21.71 8.94
N ARG A 230 4.88 21.36 9.42
CA ARG A 230 5.80 22.35 10.01
C ARG A 230 6.29 23.38 8.99
N LEU A 231 6.53 22.98 7.74
CA LEU A 231 6.91 23.93 6.68
C LEU A 231 5.78 24.91 6.37
N VAL A 232 4.53 24.45 6.31
CA VAL A 232 3.36 25.33 6.15
C VAL A 232 3.25 26.31 7.32
N GLN A 233 3.32 25.81 8.56
CA GLN A 233 3.24 26.66 9.77
C GLN A 233 4.35 27.71 9.85
N ARG A 234 5.51 27.46 9.24
CA ARG A 234 6.64 28.39 9.19
C ARG A 234 6.60 29.32 7.97
N GLY A 235 5.57 29.24 7.14
CA GLY A 235 5.47 30.08 5.95
C GLY A 235 6.49 29.74 4.85
N LEU A 236 7.02 28.50 4.82
CA LEU A 236 8.11 28.09 3.92
C LEU A 236 7.63 27.37 2.67
N ALA A 237 6.50 26.67 2.73
CA ALA A 237 5.98 25.90 1.61
C ALA A 237 4.46 25.70 1.69
N ALA A 238 3.83 25.56 0.54
CA ALA A 238 2.48 25.01 0.44
C ALA A 238 2.52 23.47 0.52
N ALA A 239 1.43 22.87 1.00
CA ALA A 239 1.27 21.41 1.06
C ALA A 239 -0.18 20.99 0.91
N PHE A 240 -0.39 19.76 0.47
CA PHE A 240 -1.64 19.05 0.68
C PHE A 240 -1.50 18.19 1.94
N LEU A 241 -2.38 18.41 2.92
CA LEU A 241 -2.31 17.70 4.20
C LEU A 241 -3.62 16.94 4.45
N PRO A 242 -3.51 15.65 4.82
CA PRO A 242 -4.64 14.88 5.33
C PRO A 242 -5.12 15.43 6.68
N GLU A 243 -6.43 15.36 6.93
CA GLU A 243 -7.02 15.86 8.18
C GLU A 243 -6.50 15.09 9.41
N MET A 244 -6.22 13.81 9.24
CA MET A 244 -5.63 12.97 10.28
C MET A 244 -4.32 13.57 10.84
N VAL A 245 -3.47 14.16 9.99
CA VAL A 245 -2.21 14.78 10.39
C VAL A 245 -2.43 16.05 11.21
N LEU A 246 -3.44 16.84 10.85
CA LEU A 246 -3.78 18.05 11.61
C LEU A 246 -4.37 17.70 12.97
N ARG A 247 -5.25 16.70 13.03
CA ARG A 247 -5.82 16.21 14.30
C ARG A 247 -4.73 15.70 15.24
N GLU A 248 -3.81 14.87 14.74
CA GLU A 248 -2.67 14.35 15.49
C GLU A 248 -1.82 15.45 16.11
N ALA A 249 -1.52 16.49 15.33
CA ALA A 249 -0.68 17.61 15.77
C ALA A 249 -1.47 18.67 16.57
N ALA A 250 -2.77 18.52 16.78
CA ALA A 250 -3.68 19.51 17.31
C ALA A 250 -3.48 20.87 16.61
N ALA A 251 -3.28 20.84 15.28
CA ALA A 251 -2.92 22.01 14.48
C ALA A 251 -4.17 22.61 13.82
N GLU A 252 -4.37 23.89 14.03
CA GLU A 252 -5.38 24.69 13.36
C GLU A 252 -4.74 25.44 12.19
N LEU A 253 -5.05 25.02 10.98
CA LEU A 253 -4.66 25.71 9.75
C LEU A 253 -5.91 26.01 8.92
N ARG A 254 -5.91 27.18 8.29
CA ARG A 254 -6.98 27.55 7.35
C ARG A 254 -6.69 26.93 5.99
N PRO A 255 -7.55 26.05 5.47
CA PRO A 255 -7.37 25.52 4.13
C PRO A 255 -7.60 26.59 3.06
N SER A 256 -6.79 26.56 2.01
CA SER A 256 -6.92 27.44 0.86
C SER A 256 -8.28 27.30 0.19
N ARG A 257 -8.79 28.42 -0.36
CA ARG A 257 -10.02 28.45 -1.18
C ARG A 257 -9.74 28.14 -2.65
N LEU A 258 -8.50 28.37 -3.08
CA LEU A 258 -8.07 28.12 -4.46
C LEU A 258 -7.80 26.64 -4.73
N LEU A 259 -7.46 25.86 -3.68
CA LEU A 259 -7.14 24.45 -3.78
C LEU A 259 -8.40 23.58 -3.53
N PRO A 260 -8.51 22.41 -4.16
CA PRO A 260 -9.69 21.53 -4.00
C PRO A 260 -9.96 21.19 -2.53
N ARG A 261 -11.27 21.21 -2.14
CA ARG A 261 -11.70 20.99 -0.76
C ARG A 261 -12.38 19.64 -0.52
N ASP A 262 -12.96 19.08 -1.59
CA ASP A 262 -13.75 17.85 -1.51
C ASP A 262 -12.94 16.60 -1.85
N GLN A 263 -11.61 16.70 -1.69
CA GLN A 263 -10.72 15.59 -1.95
C GLN A 263 -10.48 14.78 -0.67
N HIS A 264 -10.33 13.48 -0.84
CA HIS A 264 -9.99 12.58 0.25
C HIS A 264 -9.08 11.47 -0.27
N ARG A 265 -8.21 10.96 0.59
CA ARG A 265 -7.56 9.68 0.37
C ARG A 265 -8.44 8.57 0.95
N SER A 266 -8.53 7.44 0.25
CA SER A 266 -9.14 6.23 0.78
C SER A 266 -8.15 5.51 1.67
N ILE A 267 -8.58 5.07 2.85
CA ILE A 267 -7.78 4.19 3.71
C ILE A 267 -8.16 2.75 3.37
N LEU A 268 -7.16 1.96 3.01
CA LEU A 268 -7.29 0.61 2.48
C LEU A 268 -6.75 -0.39 3.48
N PHE A 269 -7.42 -1.52 3.60
CA PHE A 269 -6.91 -2.72 4.27
C PHE A 269 -6.62 -3.76 3.20
N LEU A 270 -5.36 -4.15 3.06
CA LEU A 270 -4.89 -5.12 2.09
C LEU A 270 -4.48 -6.40 2.81
N ALA A 271 -4.86 -7.53 2.25
CA ALA A 271 -4.42 -8.86 2.67
C ALA A 271 -4.17 -9.73 1.44
N ARG A 272 -3.52 -10.88 1.60
CA ARG A 272 -3.44 -11.87 0.51
C ARG A 272 -4.84 -12.40 0.21
N SER A 273 -5.16 -12.59 -1.07
CA SER A 273 -6.45 -13.15 -1.50
C SER A 273 -6.67 -14.52 -0.86
N GLY A 274 -7.82 -14.71 -0.22
CA GLY A 274 -8.17 -15.88 0.56
C GLY A 274 -7.92 -15.75 2.06
N ALA A 275 -6.96 -14.92 2.49
CA ALA A 275 -6.67 -14.68 3.91
C ALA A 275 -7.59 -13.63 4.54
N GLU A 276 -8.31 -12.83 3.76
CA GLU A 276 -9.14 -11.70 4.21
C GLU A 276 -10.27 -12.09 5.18
N HIS A 277 -10.59 -13.38 5.24
CA HIS A 277 -11.60 -13.96 6.16
C HIS A 277 -10.99 -14.54 7.43
N ALA A 278 -9.65 -14.57 7.58
CA ALA A 278 -9.00 -15.06 8.79
C ALA A 278 -9.48 -14.25 10.01
N PRO A 279 -9.94 -14.91 11.10
CA PRO A 279 -10.55 -14.20 12.25
C PRO A 279 -9.68 -13.09 12.84
N GLY A 280 -8.35 -13.29 12.91
CA GLY A 280 -7.42 -12.27 13.38
C GLY A 280 -7.36 -11.06 12.46
N LEU A 281 -7.40 -11.25 11.13
CA LEU A 281 -7.41 -10.14 10.17
C LEU A 281 -8.74 -9.40 10.17
N VAL A 282 -9.85 -10.11 10.31
CA VAL A 282 -11.18 -9.51 10.44
C VAL A 282 -11.24 -8.62 11.68
N ALA A 283 -10.82 -9.14 12.85
CA ALA A 283 -10.81 -8.38 14.10
C ALA A 283 -9.95 -7.11 14.00
N VAL A 284 -8.73 -7.22 13.43
CA VAL A 284 -7.84 -6.07 13.23
C VAL A 284 -8.45 -5.04 12.28
N ARG A 285 -9.01 -5.47 11.15
CA ARG A 285 -9.67 -4.59 10.18
C ARG A 285 -10.84 -3.82 10.81
N GLU A 286 -11.70 -4.51 11.54
CA GLU A 286 -12.90 -3.93 12.17
C GLU A 286 -12.52 -2.94 13.28
N ALA A 287 -11.53 -3.27 14.11
CA ALA A 287 -11.02 -2.36 15.12
C ALA A 287 -10.46 -1.06 14.53
N ILE A 288 -9.70 -1.15 13.44
CA ILE A 288 -9.15 0.02 12.74
C ILE A 288 -10.29 0.83 12.09
N ALA A 289 -11.22 0.16 11.39
CA ALA A 289 -12.35 0.84 10.74
C ALA A 289 -13.23 1.60 11.75
N ALA A 290 -13.44 1.03 12.94
CA ALA A 290 -14.20 1.67 14.02
C ALA A 290 -13.53 2.96 14.53
N GLN A 291 -12.20 3.05 14.53
CA GLN A 291 -11.49 4.28 14.92
C GLN A 291 -11.49 5.32 13.80
N LEU A 292 -11.45 4.88 12.52
CA LEU A 292 -11.53 5.80 11.36
C LEU A 292 -12.91 6.45 11.19
N ALA A 293 -13.95 5.84 11.75
CA ALA A 293 -15.33 6.37 11.71
C ALA A 293 -15.62 7.45 12.78
N ARG A 294 -14.71 7.67 13.72
CA ARG A 294 -14.80 8.69 14.81
C ARG A 294 -14.19 10.00 14.38
#